data_a351fda1edddc73e2d906276e534b3f0
#
_entry.id   a351fda1edddc73e2d906276e534b3f0
#
_cell.length_a   1.000
_cell.length_b   1.000
_cell.length_c   1.000
_cell.angle_alpha   90.00
_cell.angle_beta   90.00
_cell.angle_gamma   90.00
#
_symmetry.space_group_name_H-M   'P 1'
#
loop_
_entity.id
_entity.type
_entity.pdbx_description
1 polymer ?
#
loop_
_entity_poly.entity_id
_entity_poly.type
_entity_poly.pdbx_seq_one_letter_code
_entity_poly.pdbx_strand_id
1 'polypeptide(L)'
;MKSVQNTPPIPHYPKPVSSKISAFMTLFKKNRSWLNGLYEKSYTMKMGEVRLPTVTIYLPNEPDLIHRVLVSEAKDFPKNPILHDVLEPLLGESIFTTNGEVWRRQRELLTPSFEMVRISKVFDLMLDAANDMRQRLAAYDPTEYHDLDREMTFTTADIIFRTILSEKLTEEEGEKIVEAFITYQEESARLGMLKLFGIDGLVTRIRGDKKRQQSGETIRNALAKIIKPRYEAALQDKPVPSHDILSSLLKVIDERTGKPFSFKEILDQIAMLFLAGHETTASSLTWTLYLLALHPNIQSVVHAEIDRVCTTEQLTAEQVKSLHLTTNVFNEALRLYPPVSFMPR
;
A
#
# COMPACT_ATOMS: atom_id res chain seq x y z
N MET A 1 15.00 -41.89 9.30
CA MET A 1 14.36 -40.77 8.60
C MET A 1 12.97 -40.59 9.18
N LYS A 2 12.78 -39.58 10.06
CA LYS A 2 11.45 -39.25 10.57
C LYS A 2 10.75 -38.47 9.46
N SER A 3 9.59 -38.94 9.01
CA SER A 3 8.72 -38.20 8.08
C SER A 3 8.38 -36.85 8.70
N VAL A 4 8.93 -35.79 8.16
CA VAL A 4 8.47 -34.43 8.46
C VAL A 4 7.04 -34.36 7.93
N GLN A 5 6.07 -34.36 8.83
CA GLN A 5 4.69 -34.08 8.47
C GLN A 5 4.66 -32.69 7.86
N ASN A 6 4.45 -32.61 6.55
CA ASN A 6 4.22 -31.38 5.79
C ASN A 6 2.83 -30.82 6.14
N THR A 7 2.66 -30.40 7.38
CA THR A 7 1.50 -29.57 7.74
C THR A 7 1.77 -28.17 7.18
N PRO A 8 0.89 -27.62 6.35
CA PRO A 8 1.08 -26.27 5.85
C PRO A 8 1.18 -25.29 7.03
N PRO A 9 2.00 -24.24 6.95
CA PRO A 9 2.13 -23.29 8.03
C PRO A 9 0.77 -22.66 8.32
N ILE A 10 0.35 -22.73 9.58
CA ILE A 10 -0.85 -22.03 10.04
C ILE A 10 -0.43 -20.60 10.34
N PRO A 11 -0.99 -19.60 9.65
CA PRO A 11 -0.65 -18.21 9.89
C PRO A 11 -0.99 -17.83 11.33
N HIS A 12 -0.13 -17.06 11.97
CA HIS A 12 -0.43 -16.48 13.27
C HIS A 12 -1.52 -15.42 13.10
N TYR A 13 -2.72 -15.70 13.55
CA TYR A 13 -3.86 -14.78 13.49
C TYR A 13 -4.49 -14.57 14.87
N PRO A 14 -5.16 -13.43 15.10
CA PRO A 14 -5.90 -13.25 16.35
C PRO A 14 -6.97 -14.30 16.48
N LYS A 15 -7.01 -14.98 17.64
CA LYS A 15 -8.07 -15.97 17.89
C LYS A 15 -9.43 -15.31 17.81
N PRO A 16 -10.37 -15.85 17.01
CA PRO A 16 -11.71 -15.30 16.92
C PRO A 16 -12.35 -15.26 18.31
N VAL A 17 -13.06 -14.18 18.59
CA VAL A 17 -13.81 -14.07 19.85
C VAL A 17 -15.15 -14.78 19.73
N SER A 18 -15.65 -15.33 20.83
CA SER A 18 -16.86 -16.16 20.85
C SER A 18 -18.16 -15.41 20.62
N SER A 19 -18.20 -14.09 20.83
CA SER A 19 -19.41 -13.31 20.75
C SER A 19 -19.23 -11.94 20.10
N LYS A 20 -20.33 -11.37 19.55
CA LYS A 20 -20.37 -10.02 19.00
C LYS A 20 -19.99 -8.94 20.03
N ILE A 21 -20.40 -9.12 21.29
CA ILE A 21 -20.10 -8.18 22.39
C ILE A 21 -18.59 -8.19 22.66
N SER A 22 -17.98 -9.36 22.73
CA SER A 22 -16.54 -9.51 22.93
C SER A 22 -15.75 -8.93 21.75
N ALA A 23 -16.20 -9.13 20.50
CA ALA A 23 -15.63 -8.52 19.30
C ALA A 23 -15.68 -7.00 19.40
N PHE A 24 -16.82 -6.45 19.75
CA PHE A 24 -17.00 -5.01 19.94
C PHE A 24 -16.06 -4.44 21.02
N MET A 25 -15.97 -5.07 22.17
CA MET A 25 -15.05 -4.68 23.24
C MET A 25 -13.58 -4.71 22.81
N THR A 26 -13.22 -5.65 21.93
CA THR A 26 -11.85 -5.80 21.43
C THR A 26 -11.47 -4.66 20.49
N LEU A 27 -12.41 -4.06 19.78
CA LEU A 27 -12.17 -2.89 18.92
C LEU A 27 -11.70 -1.64 19.68
N PHE A 28 -11.90 -1.56 20.99
CA PHE A 28 -11.46 -0.43 21.83
C PHE A 28 -10.11 -0.65 22.55
N LYS A 29 -9.46 -1.80 22.37
CA LYS A 29 -8.13 -2.06 22.97
C LYS A 29 -7.02 -1.37 22.18
N LYS A 30 -5.89 -1.09 22.81
CA LYS A 30 -4.67 -0.59 22.16
C LYS A 30 -4.09 -1.69 21.25
N ASN A 31 -3.47 -1.35 20.12
CA ASN A 31 -2.91 -2.29 19.11
C ASN A 31 -3.96 -3.16 18.41
N ARG A 32 -4.84 -2.52 17.65
CA ARG A 32 -5.99 -3.17 17.01
C ARG A 32 -5.77 -3.46 15.55
N SER A 33 -6.19 -4.64 15.14
CA SER A 33 -6.54 -4.93 13.75
C SER A 33 -8.07 -4.99 13.60
N TRP A 34 -8.61 -4.58 12.46
CA TRP A 34 -10.02 -4.82 12.11
C TRP A 34 -10.40 -6.29 12.18
N LEU A 35 -9.42 -7.19 11.96
CA LEU A 35 -9.58 -8.63 12.13
C LEU A 35 -9.97 -9.01 13.57
N ASN A 36 -9.57 -8.22 14.57
CA ASN A 36 -9.96 -8.45 15.96
C ASN A 36 -11.46 -8.20 16.23
N GLY A 37 -12.14 -7.51 15.31
CA GLY A 37 -13.59 -7.32 15.34
C GLY A 37 -14.38 -8.50 14.75
N LEU A 38 -13.70 -9.48 14.16
CA LEU A 38 -14.33 -10.68 13.64
C LEU A 38 -14.51 -11.73 14.75
N TYR A 39 -15.69 -12.33 14.80
CA TYR A 39 -15.98 -13.47 15.69
C TYR A 39 -16.07 -14.77 14.86
N GLU A 40 -16.05 -15.92 15.52
CA GLU A 40 -15.93 -17.22 14.88
C GLU A 40 -16.87 -17.41 13.68
N LYS A 41 -18.15 -17.04 13.84
CA LYS A 41 -19.14 -17.13 12.76
C LYS A 41 -18.83 -16.25 11.55
N SER A 42 -18.06 -15.18 11.71
CA SER A 42 -17.68 -14.26 10.59
C SER A 42 -16.86 -14.99 9.53
N TYR A 43 -16.16 -16.05 9.88
CA TYR A 43 -15.32 -16.81 8.96
C TYR A 43 -16.08 -17.87 8.15
N THR A 44 -17.32 -18.19 8.52
CA THR A 44 -18.11 -19.24 7.88
C THR A 44 -19.40 -18.75 7.24
N MET A 45 -19.84 -17.52 7.55
CA MET A 45 -21.06 -16.96 6.97
C MET A 45 -20.81 -16.45 5.54
N LYS A 46 -21.78 -16.60 4.65
CA LYS A 46 -21.73 -16.08 3.28
C LYS A 46 -21.77 -14.56 3.24
N MET A 47 -22.56 -13.96 4.10
CA MET A 47 -22.68 -12.51 4.30
C MET A 47 -22.88 -12.21 5.78
N GLY A 48 -22.06 -11.31 6.31
CA GLY A 48 -22.19 -10.75 7.65
C GLY A 48 -22.95 -9.43 7.64
N GLU A 49 -23.64 -9.12 8.74
CA GLU A 49 -24.24 -7.81 8.97
C GLU A 49 -23.82 -7.29 10.34
N VAL A 50 -23.28 -6.07 10.35
CA VAL A 50 -22.91 -5.34 11.58
C VAL A 50 -23.65 -4.00 11.58
N ARG A 51 -24.57 -3.82 12.53
CA ARG A 51 -25.31 -2.57 12.70
C ARG A 51 -24.58 -1.70 13.72
N LEU A 52 -24.14 -0.53 13.28
CA LEU A 52 -23.55 0.51 14.08
C LEU A 52 -24.51 1.71 14.14
N PRO A 53 -24.31 2.67 15.05
CA PRO A 53 -25.24 3.80 15.21
C PRO A 53 -25.46 4.63 13.93
N THR A 54 -24.46 4.78 13.10
CA THR A 54 -24.49 5.63 11.89
C THR A 54 -24.53 4.84 10.61
N VAL A 55 -24.17 3.55 10.62
CA VAL A 55 -24.01 2.76 9.40
C VAL A 55 -24.29 1.28 9.66
N THR A 56 -24.87 0.62 8.66
CA THR A 56 -24.91 -0.84 8.62
C THR A 56 -23.85 -1.35 7.66
N ILE A 57 -22.96 -2.20 8.14
CA ILE A 57 -21.88 -2.79 7.35
C ILE A 57 -22.30 -4.19 6.95
N TYR A 58 -22.27 -4.47 5.66
CA TYR A 58 -22.43 -5.80 5.10
C TYR A 58 -21.05 -6.34 4.72
N LEU A 59 -20.74 -7.55 5.13
CA LEU A 59 -19.46 -8.23 4.89
C LEU A 59 -19.70 -9.43 3.97
N PRO A 60 -19.67 -9.26 2.64
CA PRO A 60 -19.75 -10.40 1.72
C PRO A 60 -18.48 -11.25 1.84
N ASN A 61 -18.67 -12.56 2.00
CA ASN A 61 -17.59 -13.52 2.18
C ASN A 61 -17.63 -14.66 1.12
N GLU A 62 -18.54 -14.56 0.16
CA GLU A 62 -18.61 -15.46 -0.99
C GLU A 62 -17.95 -14.81 -2.20
N PRO A 63 -17.12 -15.55 -2.97
CA PRO A 63 -16.45 -15.03 -4.16
C PRO A 63 -17.41 -14.37 -5.17
N ASP A 64 -18.57 -14.95 -5.40
CA ASP A 64 -19.57 -14.41 -6.34
C ASP A 64 -20.13 -13.05 -5.86
N LEU A 65 -20.41 -12.90 -4.58
CA LEU A 65 -20.86 -11.63 -4.00
C LEU A 65 -19.76 -10.58 -4.07
N ILE A 66 -18.52 -10.97 -3.79
CA ILE A 66 -17.35 -10.08 -3.89
C ILE A 66 -17.19 -9.62 -5.33
N HIS A 67 -17.26 -10.53 -6.29
CA HIS A 67 -17.17 -10.22 -7.71
C HIS A 67 -18.29 -9.27 -8.17
N ARG A 68 -19.52 -9.47 -7.71
CA ARG A 68 -20.64 -8.56 -8.01
C ARG A 68 -20.36 -7.15 -7.52
N VAL A 69 -19.94 -7.00 -6.25
CA VAL A 69 -19.69 -5.69 -5.63
C VAL A 69 -18.48 -4.97 -6.24
N LEU A 70 -17.43 -5.70 -6.57
CA LEU A 70 -16.16 -5.09 -6.99
C LEU A 70 -15.99 -4.99 -8.51
N VAL A 71 -16.71 -5.80 -9.29
CA VAL A 71 -16.50 -5.93 -10.74
C VAL A 71 -17.81 -5.72 -11.52
N SER A 72 -18.74 -6.69 -11.51
CA SER A 72 -19.87 -6.67 -12.42
C SER A 72 -20.91 -5.58 -12.14
N GLU A 73 -21.10 -5.22 -10.87
CA GLU A 73 -22.05 -4.19 -10.42
C GLU A 73 -21.34 -3.04 -9.70
N ALA A 74 -20.02 -2.86 -9.92
CA ALA A 74 -19.20 -1.89 -9.19
C ALA A 74 -19.70 -0.44 -9.24
N LYS A 75 -20.45 -0.06 -10.29
CA LYS A 75 -21.09 1.27 -10.44
C LYS A 75 -22.16 1.53 -9.38
N ASP A 76 -22.82 0.46 -8.89
CA ASP A 76 -23.89 0.53 -7.91
C ASP A 76 -23.34 0.50 -6.46
N PHE A 77 -22.05 0.22 -6.31
CA PHE A 77 -21.32 0.18 -5.07
C PHE A 77 -20.15 1.20 -5.06
N PRO A 78 -20.43 2.51 -4.96
CA PRO A 78 -19.40 3.53 -4.91
C PRO A 78 -18.54 3.39 -3.67
N LYS A 79 -17.33 3.97 -3.70
CA LYS A 79 -16.46 4.02 -2.51
C LYS A 79 -17.13 4.80 -1.40
N ASN A 80 -16.97 4.31 -0.17
CA ASN A 80 -17.59 4.88 1.01
C ASN A 80 -17.10 6.32 1.27
N PRO A 81 -17.99 7.29 1.56
CA PRO A 81 -17.60 8.67 1.89
C PRO A 81 -16.66 8.79 3.10
N ILE A 82 -16.77 7.89 4.08
CA ILE A 82 -15.86 7.88 5.23
C ILE A 82 -14.42 7.65 4.77
N LEU A 83 -14.21 6.79 3.75
CA LEU A 83 -12.89 6.54 3.19
C LEU A 83 -12.31 7.82 2.55
N HIS A 84 -13.13 8.57 1.80
CA HIS A 84 -12.75 9.86 1.25
C HIS A 84 -12.30 10.81 2.36
N ASP A 85 -13.15 11.06 3.35
CA ASP A 85 -12.88 12.01 4.43
C ASP A 85 -11.63 11.68 5.24
N VAL A 86 -11.38 10.38 5.43
CA VAL A 86 -10.22 9.92 6.19
C VAL A 86 -8.93 10.09 5.40
N LEU A 87 -8.95 9.92 4.08
CA LEU A 87 -7.76 9.90 3.22
C LEU A 87 -7.51 11.21 2.46
N GLU A 88 -8.50 12.10 2.38
CA GLU A 88 -8.42 13.36 1.62
C GLU A 88 -7.18 14.22 1.95
N PRO A 89 -6.78 14.43 3.23
CA PRO A 89 -5.63 15.31 3.53
C PRO A 89 -4.31 14.86 2.91
N LEU A 90 -4.14 13.56 2.68
CA LEU A 90 -2.97 13.03 1.98
C LEU A 90 -3.24 12.85 0.48
N LEU A 91 -4.34 12.19 0.13
CA LEU A 91 -4.60 11.72 -1.23
C LEU A 91 -5.38 12.70 -2.11
N GLY A 92 -5.96 13.75 -1.52
CA GLY A 92 -6.81 14.69 -2.25
C GLY A 92 -7.89 13.98 -3.06
N GLU A 93 -8.20 14.53 -4.24
CA GLU A 93 -9.13 13.97 -5.23
C GLU A 93 -8.39 13.03 -6.20
N SER A 94 -8.00 11.85 -5.72
CA SER A 94 -7.29 10.85 -6.52
C SER A 94 -8.20 9.69 -6.96
N ILE A 95 -7.71 8.79 -7.80
CA ILE A 95 -8.47 7.58 -8.18
C ILE A 95 -8.82 6.70 -6.97
N PHE A 96 -8.18 6.89 -5.83
CA PHE A 96 -8.50 6.15 -4.61
C PHE A 96 -9.72 6.72 -3.87
N THR A 97 -9.92 8.03 -3.94
CA THR A 97 -10.94 8.78 -3.20
C THR A 97 -12.17 9.13 -4.05
N THR A 98 -12.00 9.32 -5.37
CA THR A 98 -13.07 9.73 -6.30
C THR A 98 -13.95 8.57 -6.76
N ASN A 99 -15.14 8.91 -7.26
CA ASN A 99 -16.14 8.01 -7.82
C ASN A 99 -16.64 8.52 -9.19
N GLY A 100 -17.42 7.70 -9.88
CA GLY A 100 -18.17 8.07 -11.09
C GLY A 100 -17.27 8.56 -12.24
N GLU A 101 -17.69 9.63 -12.91
CA GLU A 101 -17.01 10.16 -14.10
C GLU A 101 -15.62 10.73 -13.77
N VAL A 102 -15.44 11.36 -12.60
CA VAL A 102 -14.13 11.88 -12.17
C VAL A 102 -13.14 10.73 -12.04
N TRP A 103 -13.54 9.65 -11.37
CA TRP A 103 -12.72 8.44 -11.25
C TRP A 103 -12.40 7.82 -12.62
N ARG A 104 -13.39 7.72 -13.50
CA ARG A 104 -13.20 7.11 -14.84
C ARG A 104 -12.18 7.92 -15.64
N ARG A 105 -12.36 9.24 -15.70
CA ARG A 105 -11.41 10.14 -16.36
C ARG A 105 -9.98 9.96 -15.81
N GLN A 106 -9.82 10.04 -14.50
CA GLN A 106 -8.50 9.87 -13.87
C GLN A 106 -7.89 8.50 -14.17
N ARG A 107 -8.69 7.42 -14.12
CA ARG A 107 -8.24 6.07 -14.43
C ARG A 107 -7.76 5.92 -15.87
N GLU A 108 -8.49 6.47 -16.83
CA GLU A 108 -8.13 6.47 -18.24
C GLU A 108 -6.81 7.20 -18.48
N LEU A 109 -6.60 8.35 -17.84
CA LEU A 109 -5.38 9.14 -17.97
C LEU A 109 -4.16 8.49 -17.29
N LEU A 110 -4.37 7.75 -16.20
CA LEU A 110 -3.30 7.07 -15.47
C LEU A 110 -2.86 5.76 -16.13
N THR A 111 -3.79 5.01 -16.71
CA THR A 111 -3.54 3.65 -17.21
C THR A 111 -2.33 3.53 -18.14
N PRO A 112 -2.10 4.43 -19.11
CA PRO A 112 -0.94 4.34 -20.02
C PRO A 112 0.41 4.45 -19.32
N SER A 113 0.46 5.06 -18.11
CA SER A 113 1.70 5.19 -17.33
C SER A 113 2.16 3.87 -16.71
N PHE A 114 1.28 2.87 -16.64
CA PHE A 114 1.53 1.54 -16.07
C PHE A 114 1.69 0.44 -17.11
N GLU A 115 1.85 0.79 -18.38
CA GLU A 115 2.11 -0.22 -19.41
C GLU A 115 3.44 -0.96 -19.13
N MET A 116 3.47 -2.26 -19.44
CA MET A 116 4.60 -3.15 -19.16
C MET A 116 5.96 -2.62 -19.70
N VAL A 117 5.94 -1.95 -20.85
CA VAL A 117 7.15 -1.34 -21.45
C VAL A 117 7.74 -0.24 -20.56
N ARG A 118 6.90 0.47 -19.82
CA ARG A 118 7.34 1.54 -18.90
C ARG A 118 7.83 1.00 -17.58
N ILE A 119 7.20 -0.04 -17.06
CA ILE A 119 7.64 -0.72 -15.83
C ILE A 119 9.03 -1.32 -16.01
N SER A 120 9.33 -1.94 -17.16
CA SER A 120 10.66 -2.49 -17.43
C SER A 120 11.77 -1.43 -17.43
N LYS A 121 11.44 -0.16 -17.73
CA LYS A 121 12.40 0.95 -17.71
C LYS A 121 12.79 1.43 -16.31
N VAL A 122 11.98 1.12 -15.31
CA VAL A 122 12.24 1.48 -13.89
C VAL A 122 12.86 0.33 -13.09
N PHE A 123 13.11 -0.82 -13.73
CA PHE A 123 13.69 -2.00 -13.08
C PHE A 123 15.04 -1.69 -12.44
N ASP A 124 15.92 -1.00 -13.17
CA ASP A 124 17.25 -0.66 -12.65
C ASP A 124 17.18 0.23 -11.40
N LEU A 125 16.20 1.15 -11.35
CA LEU A 125 15.96 1.99 -10.18
C LEU A 125 15.48 1.16 -8.96
N MET A 126 14.66 0.13 -9.19
CA MET A 126 14.25 -0.81 -8.15
C MET A 126 15.44 -1.65 -7.65
N LEU A 127 16.28 -2.09 -8.57
CA LEU A 127 17.47 -2.88 -8.25
C LEU A 127 18.47 -2.05 -7.42
N ASP A 128 18.70 -0.79 -7.78
CA ASP A 128 19.57 0.12 -7.04
C ASP A 128 19.05 0.33 -5.60
N ALA A 129 17.76 0.56 -5.41
CA ALA A 129 17.18 0.69 -4.08
C ALA A 129 17.30 -0.60 -3.26
N ALA A 130 17.12 -1.77 -3.90
CA ALA A 130 17.31 -3.07 -3.25
C ALA A 130 18.78 -3.31 -2.85
N ASN A 131 19.74 -2.86 -3.66
CA ASN A 131 21.17 -2.91 -3.33
C ASN A 131 21.52 -1.99 -2.16
N ASP A 132 20.96 -0.79 -2.11
CA ASP A 132 21.12 0.13 -0.98
C ASP A 132 20.55 -0.50 0.31
N MET A 133 19.38 -1.12 0.26
CA MET A 133 18.81 -1.88 1.37
C MET A 133 19.75 -3.00 1.83
N ARG A 134 20.28 -3.79 0.90
CA ARG A 134 21.21 -4.87 1.20
C ARG A 134 22.46 -4.34 1.94
N GLN A 135 22.98 -3.17 1.54
CA GLN A 135 24.13 -2.55 2.21
C GLN A 135 23.77 -2.10 3.64
N ARG A 136 22.60 -1.49 3.85
CA ARG A 136 22.15 -1.13 5.21
C ARG A 136 21.98 -2.34 6.10
N LEU A 137 21.31 -3.40 5.61
CA LEU A 137 21.14 -4.65 6.36
C LEU A 137 22.47 -5.32 6.70
N ALA A 138 23.47 -5.26 5.79
CA ALA A 138 24.80 -5.82 6.03
C ALA A 138 25.60 -5.04 7.10
N ALA A 139 25.24 -3.77 7.33
CA ALA A 139 25.87 -2.93 8.35
C ALA A 139 25.27 -3.11 9.75
N TYR A 140 24.14 -3.82 9.88
CA TYR A 140 23.50 -4.07 11.16
C TYR A 140 24.33 -5.05 12.02
N ASP A 141 24.38 -4.76 13.33
CA ASP A 141 24.97 -5.69 14.28
C ASP A 141 24.06 -6.92 14.43
N PRO A 142 24.53 -8.14 14.10
CA PRO A 142 23.73 -9.34 14.18
C PRO A 142 23.34 -9.75 15.62
N THR A 143 23.91 -9.11 16.63
CA THR A 143 23.60 -9.34 18.04
C THR A 143 22.49 -8.42 18.56
N GLU A 144 22.09 -7.41 17.79
CA GLU A 144 21.04 -6.47 18.15
C GLU A 144 19.71 -6.79 17.42
N TYR A 145 18.60 -6.32 18.00
CA TYR A 145 17.30 -6.41 17.35
C TYR A 145 17.08 -5.21 16.44
N HIS A 146 16.77 -5.51 15.18
CA HIS A 146 16.45 -4.49 14.17
C HIS A 146 14.99 -4.61 13.74
N ASP A 147 14.34 -3.46 13.56
CA ASP A 147 12.95 -3.37 13.10
C ASP A 147 12.91 -3.56 11.58
N LEU A 148 12.63 -4.80 11.16
CA LEU A 148 12.54 -5.16 9.75
C LEU A 148 11.36 -4.45 9.03
N ASP A 149 10.26 -4.20 9.72
CA ASP A 149 9.10 -3.52 9.12
C ASP A 149 9.44 -2.06 8.77
N ARG A 150 10.18 -1.37 9.65
CA ARG A 150 10.70 -0.03 9.37
C ARG A 150 11.65 -0.01 8.18
N GLU A 151 12.56 -0.99 8.09
CA GLU A 151 13.50 -1.12 6.97
C GLU A 151 12.76 -1.37 5.63
N MET A 152 11.77 -2.26 5.62
CA MET A 152 10.97 -2.51 4.43
C MET A 152 10.14 -1.30 4.04
N THR A 153 9.57 -0.57 5.00
CA THR A 153 8.84 0.67 4.77
C THR A 153 9.72 1.74 4.14
N PHE A 154 10.94 1.95 4.66
CA PHE A 154 11.90 2.89 4.09
C PHE A 154 12.29 2.48 2.66
N THR A 155 12.67 1.22 2.46
CA THR A 155 13.10 0.70 1.16
C THR A 155 12.02 0.84 0.10
N THR A 156 10.79 0.48 0.42
CA THR A 156 9.69 0.60 -0.54
C THR A 156 9.31 2.05 -0.82
N ALA A 157 9.40 2.94 0.16
CA ALA A 157 9.25 4.38 -0.06
C ALA A 157 10.33 4.91 -1.01
N ASP A 158 11.60 4.53 -0.83
CA ASP A 158 12.72 4.92 -1.72
C ASP A 158 12.51 4.36 -3.15
N ILE A 159 12.06 3.10 -3.29
CA ILE A 159 11.71 2.53 -4.59
C ILE A 159 10.64 3.38 -5.29
N ILE A 160 9.59 3.79 -4.57
CA ILE A 160 8.52 4.61 -5.13
C ILE A 160 9.04 6.00 -5.53
N PHE A 161 9.87 6.64 -4.71
CA PHE A 161 10.49 7.91 -5.08
C PHE A 161 11.36 7.80 -6.34
N ARG A 162 12.18 6.76 -6.45
CA ARG A 162 13.01 6.54 -7.64
C ARG A 162 12.18 6.24 -8.88
N THR A 163 11.18 5.38 -8.77
CA THR A 163 10.41 4.90 -9.93
C THR A 163 9.34 5.89 -10.40
N ILE A 164 8.75 6.67 -9.48
CA ILE A 164 7.72 7.66 -9.81
C ILE A 164 8.34 9.02 -10.11
N LEU A 165 9.39 9.42 -9.38
CA LEU A 165 9.94 10.77 -9.39
C LEU A 165 11.38 10.85 -9.90
N SER A 166 12.09 9.73 -10.12
CA SER A 166 13.52 9.64 -10.41
C SER A 166 14.41 10.31 -9.33
N GLU A 167 13.95 10.31 -8.09
CA GLU A 167 14.65 10.90 -6.96
C GLU A 167 14.97 9.82 -5.92
N LYS A 168 16.15 9.89 -5.33
CA LYS A 168 16.56 9.03 -4.21
C LYS A 168 16.20 9.73 -2.90
N LEU A 169 15.56 9.01 -1.98
CA LEU A 169 15.35 9.52 -0.61
C LEU A 169 16.67 9.53 0.15
N THR A 170 17.00 10.65 0.76
CA THR A 170 18.02 10.69 1.81
C THR A 170 17.48 10.03 3.08
N GLU A 171 18.36 9.53 3.95
CA GLU A 171 17.93 8.93 5.23
C GLU A 171 17.08 9.91 6.05
N GLU A 172 17.51 11.17 6.14
CA GLU A 172 16.79 12.20 6.91
C GLU A 172 15.39 12.51 6.34
N GLU A 173 15.25 12.61 5.01
CA GLU A 173 13.97 12.85 4.35
C GLU A 173 13.07 11.61 4.47
N GLY A 174 13.63 10.42 4.28
CA GLY A 174 12.92 9.16 4.43
C GLY A 174 12.37 8.96 5.83
N GLU A 175 13.16 9.23 6.86
CA GLU A 175 12.70 9.16 8.26
C GLU A 175 11.54 10.11 8.53
N LYS A 176 11.63 11.36 8.09
CA LYS A 176 10.54 12.34 8.25
C LYS A 176 9.26 11.90 7.55
N ILE A 177 9.38 11.33 6.35
CA ILE A 177 8.22 10.84 5.57
C ILE A 177 7.61 9.61 6.26
N VAL A 178 8.43 8.66 6.69
CA VAL A 178 7.97 7.44 7.39
C VAL A 178 7.28 7.80 8.71
N GLU A 179 7.84 8.68 9.53
CA GLU A 179 7.20 9.13 10.77
C GLU A 179 5.88 9.87 10.51
N ALA A 180 5.86 10.76 9.53
CA ALA A 180 4.63 11.45 9.13
C ALA A 180 3.57 10.44 8.65
N PHE A 181 3.99 9.41 7.92
CA PHE A 181 3.11 8.38 7.40
C PHE A 181 2.53 7.50 8.52
N ILE A 182 3.35 7.02 9.46
CA ILE A 182 2.90 6.25 10.63
C ILE A 182 1.86 7.07 11.42
N THR A 183 2.18 8.33 11.71
CA THR A 183 1.25 9.23 12.42
C THR A 183 -0.06 9.42 11.65
N TYR A 184 0.04 9.60 10.34
CA TYR A 184 -1.13 9.75 9.46
C TYR A 184 -2.03 8.52 9.50
N GLN A 185 -1.46 7.31 9.42
CA GLN A 185 -2.21 6.06 9.48
C GLN A 185 -2.93 5.86 10.82
N GLU A 186 -2.22 6.07 11.93
CA GLU A 186 -2.79 5.92 13.28
C GLU A 186 -3.99 6.85 13.50
N GLU A 187 -3.84 8.13 13.15
CA GLU A 187 -4.90 9.11 13.31
C GLU A 187 -6.06 8.90 12.30
N SER A 188 -5.75 8.44 11.09
CA SER A 188 -6.74 8.07 10.07
C SER A 188 -7.59 6.88 10.51
N ALA A 189 -6.96 5.84 11.02
CA ALA A 189 -7.66 4.66 11.54
C ALA A 189 -8.55 5.04 12.74
N ARG A 190 -8.07 5.91 13.62
CA ARG A 190 -8.82 6.43 14.76
C ARG A 190 -10.04 7.24 14.30
N LEU A 191 -9.87 8.17 13.37
CA LEU A 191 -10.98 8.97 12.84
C LEU A 191 -12.04 8.09 12.16
N GLY A 192 -11.60 7.14 11.33
CA GLY A 192 -12.50 6.18 10.68
C GLY A 192 -13.39 5.44 11.69
N MET A 193 -12.80 4.96 12.80
CA MET A 193 -13.55 4.35 13.88
C MET A 193 -14.58 5.30 14.51
N LEU A 194 -14.17 6.54 14.82
CA LEU A 194 -15.06 7.52 15.42
C LEU A 194 -16.25 7.87 14.52
N LYS A 195 -16.01 8.00 13.20
CA LYS A 195 -17.07 8.22 12.20
C LYS A 195 -18.06 7.06 12.14
N LEU A 196 -17.59 5.81 12.19
CA LEU A 196 -18.48 4.65 12.22
C LEU A 196 -19.40 4.63 13.44
N PHE A 197 -19.00 5.22 14.56
CA PHE A 197 -19.80 5.34 15.78
C PHE A 197 -20.56 6.66 15.91
N GLY A 198 -20.38 7.61 14.97
CA GLY A 198 -21.04 8.91 15.00
C GLY A 198 -20.58 9.85 16.11
N ILE A 199 -19.38 9.64 16.62
CA ILE A 199 -18.77 10.43 17.72
C ILE A 199 -17.59 11.29 17.25
N ASP A 200 -17.39 11.38 15.96
CA ASP A 200 -16.33 12.18 15.34
C ASP A 200 -16.46 13.68 15.63
N GLY A 201 -17.68 14.23 15.63
CA GLY A 201 -17.92 15.65 15.88
C GLY A 201 -17.47 16.17 17.25
N LEU A 202 -17.36 15.28 18.24
CA LEU A 202 -16.89 15.63 19.59
C LEU A 202 -15.37 15.61 19.71
N VAL A 203 -14.70 14.76 18.93
CA VAL A 203 -13.26 14.45 19.05
C VAL A 203 -12.43 15.18 18.00
N THR A 204 -12.97 15.43 16.81
CA THR A 204 -12.30 16.22 15.75
C THR A 204 -12.03 17.66 16.19
N ARG A 205 -12.84 18.19 17.10
CA ARG A 205 -12.60 19.51 17.73
C ARG A 205 -11.38 19.55 18.66
N ILE A 206 -10.86 18.43 19.14
CA ILE A 206 -9.99 18.47 20.32
C ILE A 206 -8.51 18.20 20.05
N ARG A 207 -8.04 17.42 19.06
CA ARG A 207 -6.58 17.24 18.75
C ARG A 207 -6.21 16.31 17.60
N GLY A 208 -6.99 15.29 17.27
CA GLY A 208 -6.57 14.22 16.35
C GLY A 208 -6.54 14.64 14.89
N ASP A 209 -7.46 15.48 14.45
CA ASP A 209 -7.55 15.89 13.05
C ASP A 209 -6.37 16.77 12.63
N LYS A 210 -5.88 17.63 13.54
CA LYS A 210 -4.73 18.51 13.25
C LYS A 210 -3.44 17.73 13.00
N LYS A 211 -3.17 16.67 13.75
CA LYS A 211 -1.98 15.82 13.53
C LYS A 211 -2.04 15.09 12.20
N ARG A 212 -3.20 14.52 11.86
CA ARG A 212 -3.43 13.85 10.58
C ARG A 212 -3.22 14.81 9.41
N GLN A 213 -3.82 16.00 9.47
CA GLN A 213 -3.65 17.04 8.46
C GLN A 213 -2.19 17.45 8.31
N GLN A 214 -1.50 17.77 9.40
CA GLN A 214 -0.08 18.13 9.39
C GLN A 214 0.80 17.03 8.81
N SER A 215 0.53 15.78 9.13
CA SER A 215 1.27 14.63 8.58
C SER A 215 1.02 14.47 7.09
N GLY A 216 -0.23 14.58 6.64
CA GLY A 216 -0.57 14.58 5.22
C GLY A 216 0.10 15.74 4.46
N GLU A 217 0.07 16.95 5.01
CA GLU A 217 0.75 18.12 4.45
C GLU A 217 2.27 17.95 4.38
N THR A 218 2.88 17.34 5.39
CA THR A 218 4.34 17.07 5.40
C THR A 218 4.73 16.21 4.19
N ILE A 219 4.01 15.11 3.96
CA ILE A 219 4.25 14.21 2.82
C ILE A 219 3.97 14.95 1.50
N ARG A 220 2.83 15.61 1.37
CA ARG A 220 2.45 16.36 0.16
C ARG A 220 3.46 17.47 -0.17
N ASN A 221 3.99 18.18 0.82
CA ASN A 221 5.00 19.19 0.63
C ASN A 221 6.34 18.62 0.14
N ALA A 222 6.74 17.45 0.64
CA ALA A 222 7.93 16.75 0.14
C ALA A 222 7.76 16.36 -1.34
N LEU A 223 6.61 15.79 -1.70
CA LEU A 223 6.28 15.47 -3.10
C LEU A 223 6.20 16.74 -3.98
N ALA A 224 5.54 17.78 -3.50
CA ALA A 224 5.35 19.02 -4.23
C ALA A 224 6.68 19.71 -4.59
N LYS A 225 7.69 19.66 -3.73
CA LYS A 225 9.03 20.20 -4.00
C LYS A 225 9.65 19.61 -5.27
N ILE A 226 9.43 18.32 -5.51
CA ILE A 226 9.97 17.61 -6.67
C ILE A 226 9.08 17.82 -7.90
N ILE A 227 7.76 17.74 -7.72
CA ILE A 227 6.79 17.79 -8.81
C ILE A 227 6.71 19.18 -9.43
N LYS A 228 6.69 20.26 -8.60
CA LYS A 228 6.41 21.61 -9.05
C LYS A 228 7.37 22.13 -10.12
N PRO A 229 8.71 22.02 -9.97
CA PRO A 229 9.64 22.48 -11.00
C PRO A 229 9.45 21.75 -12.33
N ARG A 230 9.17 20.45 -12.28
CA ARG A 230 8.96 19.62 -13.46
C ARG A 230 7.63 19.93 -14.15
N TYR A 231 6.58 20.19 -13.38
CA TYR A 231 5.28 20.63 -13.88
C TYR A 231 5.40 21.98 -14.61
N GLU A 232 6.09 22.96 -14.00
CA GLU A 232 6.32 24.28 -14.59
C GLU A 232 7.17 24.20 -15.87
N ALA A 233 8.17 23.31 -15.90
CA ALA A 233 8.97 23.06 -17.10
C ALA A 233 8.12 22.45 -18.24
N ALA A 234 7.24 21.47 -17.91
CA ALA A 234 6.35 20.86 -18.88
C ALA A 234 5.35 21.87 -19.49
N LEU A 235 4.83 22.81 -18.71
CA LEU A 235 3.97 23.88 -19.20
C LEU A 235 4.68 24.84 -20.18
N GLN A 236 6.02 24.91 -20.15
CA GLN A 236 6.85 25.73 -21.02
C GLN A 236 7.47 24.92 -22.17
N ASP A 237 6.97 23.71 -22.43
CA ASP A 237 7.52 22.77 -23.43
C ASP A 237 9.04 22.51 -23.27
N LYS A 238 9.58 22.69 -22.08
CA LYS A 238 10.97 22.38 -21.77
C LYS A 238 11.16 20.89 -21.61
N PRO A 239 12.32 20.33 -21.99
CA PRO A 239 12.61 18.89 -21.80
C PRO A 239 12.49 18.51 -20.32
N VAL A 240 11.65 17.54 -20.02
CA VAL A 240 11.59 16.89 -18.71
C VAL A 240 12.49 15.65 -18.76
N PRO A 241 13.59 15.61 -17.99
CA PRO A 241 14.75 14.74 -18.26
C PRO A 241 14.61 13.30 -17.84
N SER A 242 13.44 12.79 -17.50
CA SER A 242 13.28 11.43 -16.97
C SER A 242 12.22 10.60 -17.68
N HIS A 243 12.34 9.29 -17.56
CA HIS A 243 11.41 8.30 -18.10
C HIS A 243 10.52 7.68 -17.01
N ASP A 244 10.32 8.38 -15.90
CA ASP A 244 9.51 7.96 -14.78
C ASP A 244 8.00 8.16 -14.98
N ILE A 245 7.22 7.74 -13.99
CA ILE A 245 5.76 7.85 -14.04
C ILE A 245 5.31 9.31 -14.07
N LEU A 246 5.95 10.21 -13.31
CA LEU A 246 5.63 11.64 -13.33
C LEU A 246 5.79 12.23 -14.73
N SER A 247 6.90 11.96 -15.41
CA SER A 247 7.12 12.42 -16.80
C SER A 247 6.04 11.94 -17.76
N SER A 248 5.53 10.73 -17.53
CA SER A 248 4.43 10.19 -18.31
C SER A 248 3.14 10.93 -18.04
N LEU A 249 2.83 11.20 -16.79
CA LEU A 249 1.61 11.94 -16.39
C LEU A 249 1.62 13.39 -16.86
N LEU A 250 2.79 14.05 -16.88
CA LEU A 250 2.95 15.42 -17.36
C LEU A 250 2.67 15.57 -18.87
N LYS A 251 2.76 14.49 -19.64
CA LYS A 251 2.53 14.47 -21.11
C LYS A 251 1.13 14.03 -21.50
N VAL A 252 0.34 13.54 -20.54
CA VAL A 252 -1.01 13.06 -20.84
C VAL A 252 -1.95 14.24 -21.04
N ILE A 253 -2.68 14.22 -22.16
CA ILE A 253 -3.75 15.18 -22.48
C ILE A 253 -5.08 14.44 -22.44
N ASP A 254 -6.03 14.99 -21.74
CA ASP A 254 -7.40 14.51 -21.76
C ASP A 254 -8.04 14.79 -23.13
N GLU A 255 -8.30 13.76 -23.90
CA GLU A 255 -8.86 13.86 -25.25
C GLU A 255 -10.23 14.57 -25.29
N ARG A 256 -10.99 14.51 -24.19
CA ARG A 256 -12.33 15.13 -24.10
C ARG A 256 -12.25 16.65 -23.87
N THR A 257 -11.24 17.11 -23.17
CA THR A 257 -11.10 18.52 -22.78
C THR A 257 -9.97 19.23 -23.49
N GLY A 258 -9.04 18.49 -24.12
CA GLY A 258 -7.81 19.02 -24.70
C GLY A 258 -6.82 19.56 -23.64
N LYS A 259 -7.02 19.27 -22.35
CA LYS A 259 -6.22 19.82 -21.26
C LYS A 259 -5.39 18.73 -20.56
N PRO A 260 -4.17 19.08 -20.11
CA PRO A 260 -3.39 18.21 -19.24
C PRO A 260 -4.00 18.14 -17.83
N PHE A 261 -3.48 17.26 -16.98
CA PHE A 261 -3.72 17.34 -15.55
C PHE A 261 -3.25 18.69 -14.97
N SER A 262 -4.01 19.27 -14.06
CA SER A 262 -3.57 20.41 -13.24
C SER A 262 -2.49 19.95 -12.24
N PHE A 263 -1.72 20.90 -11.70
CA PHE A 263 -0.73 20.62 -10.66
C PHE A 263 -1.34 19.87 -9.45
N LYS A 264 -2.54 20.31 -9.01
CA LYS A 264 -3.25 19.65 -7.91
C LYS A 264 -3.59 18.21 -8.24
N GLU A 265 -4.12 17.95 -9.43
CA GLU A 265 -4.46 16.58 -9.86
C GLU A 265 -3.20 15.70 -9.93
N ILE A 266 -2.09 16.19 -10.49
CA ILE A 266 -0.82 15.45 -10.50
C ILE A 266 -0.38 15.11 -9.08
N LEU A 267 -0.37 16.10 -8.18
CA LEU A 267 0.05 15.90 -6.79
C LEU A 267 -0.85 14.88 -6.08
N ASP A 268 -2.16 14.94 -6.29
CA ASP A 268 -3.12 14.01 -5.70
C ASP A 268 -2.88 12.56 -6.20
N GLN A 269 -2.63 12.39 -7.50
CA GLN A 269 -2.32 11.05 -8.06
C GLN A 269 -0.96 10.53 -7.58
N ILE A 270 0.07 11.38 -7.53
CA ILE A 270 1.41 10.97 -7.05
C ILE A 270 1.37 10.62 -5.56
N ALA A 271 0.67 11.40 -4.74
CA ALA A 271 0.49 11.08 -3.32
C ALA A 271 -0.25 9.74 -3.11
N MET A 272 -1.25 9.46 -3.96
CA MET A 272 -1.95 8.18 -3.96
C MET A 272 -1.03 7.03 -4.38
N LEU A 273 -0.24 7.19 -5.44
CA LEU A 273 0.71 6.17 -5.90
C LEU A 273 1.79 5.91 -4.85
N PHE A 274 2.26 6.95 -4.17
CA PHE A 274 3.18 6.83 -3.06
C PHE A 274 2.58 5.98 -1.93
N LEU A 275 1.38 6.31 -1.46
CA LEU A 275 0.70 5.54 -0.40
C LEU A 275 0.50 4.07 -0.83
N ALA A 276 -0.08 3.86 -2.00
CA ALA A 276 -0.44 2.52 -2.46
C ALA A 276 0.78 1.63 -2.71
N GLY A 277 1.89 2.21 -3.17
CA GLY A 277 3.07 1.45 -3.58
C GLY A 277 4.00 1.06 -2.44
N HIS A 278 4.18 1.92 -1.43
CA HIS A 278 5.16 1.60 -0.39
C HIS A 278 4.58 0.72 0.73
N GLU A 279 3.43 1.05 1.29
CA GLU A 279 2.87 0.37 2.46
C GLU A 279 2.52 -1.10 2.19
N THR A 280 1.79 -1.36 1.12
CA THR A 280 1.36 -2.72 0.77
C THR A 280 2.56 -3.61 0.46
N THR A 281 3.55 -3.07 -0.22
CA THR A 281 4.78 -3.79 -0.59
C THR A 281 5.66 -4.03 0.65
N ALA A 282 5.84 -3.04 1.52
CA ALA A 282 6.58 -3.17 2.77
C ALA A 282 6.01 -4.29 3.65
N SER A 283 4.69 -4.25 3.91
CA SER A 283 4.00 -5.28 4.69
C SER A 283 4.17 -6.68 4.06
N SER A 284 4.02 -6.79 2.74
CA SER A 284 4.16 -8.07 2.04
C SER A 284 5.59 -8.63 2.14
N LEU A 285 6.60 -7.78 2.01
CA LEU A 285 8.01 -8.17 2.17
C LEU A 285 8.32 -8.57 3.60
N THR A 286 7.88 -7.80 4.59
CA THR A 286 8.07 -8.09 6.01
C THR A 286 7.49 -9.47 6.36
N TRP A 287 6.24 -9.77 5.95
CA TRP A 287 5.63 -11.07 6.19
C TRP A 287 6.31 -12.21 5.43
N THR A 288 6.77 -11.95 4.22
CA THR A 288 7.52 -12.95 3.44
C THR A 288 8.82 -13.34 4.13
N LEU A 289 9.59 -12.34 4.57
CA LEU A 289 10.86 -12.57 5.27
C LEU A 289 10.64 -13.24 6.64
N TYR A 290 9.58 -12.85 7.37
CA TYR A 290 9.17 -13.52 8.61
C TYR A 290 8.86 -14.99 8.39
N LEU A 291 8.07 -15.33 7.37
CA LEU A 291 7.73 -16.72 7.05
C LEU A 291 8.98 -17.52 6.63
N LEU A 292 9.87 -16.93 5.82
CA LEU A 292 11.13 -17.58 5.45
C LEU A 292 12.01 -17.86 6.67
N ALA A 293 12.08 -16.92 7.62
CA ALA A 293 12.82 -17.11 8.86
C ALA A 293 12.26 -18.26 9.72
N LEU A 294 10.93 -18.47 9.71
CA LEU A 294 10.29 -19.59 10.41
C LEU A 294 10.44 -20.93 9.69
N HIS A 295 10.79 -20.92 8.40
CA HIS A 295 10.88 -22.12 7.56
C HIS A 295 12.25 -22.24 6.86
N PRO A 296 13.35 -22.55 7.60
CA PRO A 296 14.72 -22.59 7.04
C PRO A 296 14.88 -23.57 5.87
N ASN A 297 14.10 -24.63 5.84
CA ASN A 297 14.09 -25.59 4.73
C ASN A 297 13.57 -24.95 3.42
N ILE A 298 12.53 -24.14 3.48
CA ILE A 298 12.01 -23.40 2.32
C ILE A 298 13.01 -22.30 1.92
N GLN A 299 13.57 -21.56 2.89
CA GLN A 299 14.60 -20.58 2.65
C GLN A 299 15.79 -21.18 1.88
N SER A 300 16.27 -22.37 2.27
CA SER A 300 17.38 -23.04 1.57
C SER A 300 17.04 -23.39 0.12
N VAL A 301 15.80 -23.77 -0.18
CA VAL A 301 15.38 -24.08 -1.56
C VAL A 301 15.25 -22.80 -2.39
N VAL A 302 14.76 -21.69 -1.79
CA VAL A 302 14.75 -20.36 -2.43
C VAL A 302 16.16 -19.90 -2.75
N HIS A 303 17.12 -20.05 -1.83
CA HIS A 303 18.53 -19.72 -2.09
C HIS A 303 19.08 -20.55 -3.27
N ALA A 304 18.82 -21.85 -3.30
CA ALA A 304 19.26 -22.72 -4.39
C ALA A 304 18.63 -22.33 -5.76
N GLU A 305 17.40 -21.85 -5.78
CA GLU A 305 16.79 -21.28 -6.99
C GLU A 305 17.53 -20.03 -7.43
N ILE A 306 17.79 -19.09 -6.51
CA ILE A 306 18.47 -17.83 -6.78
C ILE A 306 19.89 -18.11 -7.34
N ASP A 307 20.66 -18.96 -6.68
CA ASP A 307 22.03 -19.32 -7.10
C ASP A 307 22.07 -19.93 -8.50
N ARG A 308 21.05 -20.71 -8.85
CA ARG A 308 20.93 -21.34 -10.17
C ARG A 308 20.52 -20.36 -11.28
N VAL A 309 19.64 -19.41 -10.98
CA VAL A 309 19.02 -18.49 -11.96
C VAL A 309 19.84 -17.20 -12.11
N CYS A 310 20.32 -16.65 -10.99
CA CYS A 310 21.04 -15.39 -10.95
C CYS A 310 22.55 -15.63 -11.07
N THR A 311 23.01 -15.97 -12.27
CA THR A 311 24.41 -16.35 -12.55
C THR A 311 25.30 -15.19 -12.94
N THR A 312 24.75 -13.98 -13.07
CA THR A 312 25.46 -12.76 -13.47
C THR A 312 25.62 -11.81 -12.27
N GLU A 313 26.67 -11.00 -12.29
CA GLU A 313 26.92 -9.99 -11.25
C GLU A 313 25.75 -8.98 -11.12
N GLN A 314 25.15 -8.64 -12.26
CA GLN A 314 24.00 -7.74 -12.32
C GLN A 314 22.73 -8.53 -12.63
N LEU A 315 21.76 -8.45 -11.70
CA LEU A 315 20.45 -9.08 -11.86
C LEU A 315 19.67 -8.43 -13.01
N THR A 316 19.02 -9.25 -13.84
CA THR A 316 18.15 -8.78 -14.93
C THR A 316 16.68 -9.03 -14.65
N ALA A 317 15.80 -8.26 -15.30
CA ALA A 317 14.35 -8.42 -15.17
C ALA A 317 13.89 -9.82 -15.64
N GLU A 318 14.54 -10.42 -16.63
CA GLU A 318 14.29 -11.76 -17.14
C GLU A 318 14.63 -12.84 -16.12
N GLN A 319 15.76 -12.68 -15.42
CA GLN A 319 16.15 -13.57 -14.33
C GLN A 319 15.13 -13.51 -13.20
N VAL A 320 14.70 -12.31 -12.80
CA VAL A 320 13.65 -12.16 -11.76
C VAL A 320 12.35 -12.86 -12.17
N LYS A 321 11.91 -12.72 -13.42
CA LYS A 321 10.72 -13.42 -13.92
C LYS A 321 10.88 -14.95 -13.90
N SER A 322 12.09 -15.45 -13.93
CA SER A 322 12.40 -16.90 -13.91
C SER A 322 12.48 -17.48 -12.48
N LEU A 323 12.35 -16.66 -11.43
CA LEU A 323 12.34 -17.08 -10.03
C LEU A 323 10.93 -17.56 -9.61
N HIS A 324 10.53 -18.72 -10.10
CA HIS A 324 9.17 -19.24 -9.93
C HIS A 324 8.86 -19.62 -8.48
N LEU A 325 9.80 -20.28 -7.79
CA LEU A 325 9.61 -20.65 -6.39
C LEU A 325 9.56 -19.42 -5.49
N THR A 326 10.47 -18.46 -5.70
CA THR A 326 10.48 -17.18 -4.99
C THR A 326 9.15 -16.45 -5.16
N THR A 327 8.62 -16.41 -6.40
CA THR A 327 7.30 -15.86 -6.71
C THR A 327 6.18 -16.60 -5.95
N ASN A 328 6.22 -17.92 -5.91
CA ASN A 328 5.23 -18.73 -5.19
C ASN A 328 5.29 -18.49 -3.69
N VAL A 329 6.48 -18.35 -3.10
CA VAL A 329 6.65 -18.00 -1.67
C VAL A 329 6.05 -16.63 -1.38
N PHE A 330 6.30 -15.64 -2.23
CA PHE A 330 5.69 -14.32 -2.09
C PHE A 330 4.16 -14.36 -2.20
N ASN A 331 3.63 -15.09 -3.18
CA ASN A 331 2.18 -15.27 -3.34
C ASN A 331 1.55 -16.01 -2.14
N GLU A 332 2.25 -16.97 -1.55
CA GLU A 332 1.78 -17.65 -0.34
C GLU A 332 1.78 -16.71 0.87
N ALA A 333 2.79 -15.86 1.00
CA ALA A 333 2.78 -14.81 2.02
C ALA A 333 1.59 -13.85 1.86
N LEU A 334 1.27 -13.43 0.62
CA LEU A 334 0.10 -12.62 0.31
C LEU A 334 -1.22 -13.33 0.63
N ARG A 335 -1.29 -14.64 0.44
CA ARG A 335 -2.47 -15.44 0.78
C ARG A 335 -2.68 -15.52 2.28
N LEU A 336 -1.61 -15.70 3.05
CA LEU A 336 -1.65 -15.84 4.50
C LEU A 336 -1.83 -14.49 5.21
N TYR A 337 -1.14 -13.46 4.73
CA TYR A 337 -1.09 -12.12 5.31
C TYR A 337 -1.34 -11.05 4.25
N PRO A 338 -2.59 -10.94 3.73
CA PRO A 338 -2.89 -9.93 2.74
C PRO A 338 -2.75 -8.51 3.34
N PRO A 339 -2.00 -7.60 2.70
CA PRO A 339 -1.81 -6.24 3.22
C PRO A 339 -3.12 -5.43 3.26
N VAL A 340 -4.09 -5.80 2.41
CA VAL A 340 -5.43 -5.21 2.40
C VAL A 340 -6.46 -6.29 2.70
N SER A 341 -6.94 -6.33 3.94
CA SER A 341 -7.90 -7.34 4.40
C SER A 341 -9.36 -6.94 4.16
N PHE A 342 -9.65 -5.64 4.03
CA PHE A 342 -11.00 -5.09 3.83
C PHE A 342 -10.99 -4.03 2.76
N MET A 343 -11.98 -4.09 1.89
CA MET A 343 -12.16 -3.14 0.79
C MET A 343 -13.54 -2.46 0.92
N PRO A 344 -13.63 -1.27 1.55
CA PRO A 344 -14.90 -0.59 1.80
C PRO A 344 -15.52 -0.04 0.52
N ARG A 345 -16.82 -0.23 0.42
CA ARG A 345 -17.70 0.32 -0.62
C ARG A 345 -18.89 1.02 0.02
#